data_d29451db2fbaeadf4190c3977ea95f6e
#
_entry.id   d29451db2fbaeadf4190c3977ea95f6e
#
_cell.length_a   1.000
_cell.length_b   1.000
_cell.length_c   1.000
_cell.angle_alpha   90.00
_cell.angle_beta   90.00
_cell.angle_gamma   90.00
#
_symmetry.space_group_name_H-M   'P 1'
#
loop_
_entity.id
_entity.type
_entity.pdbx_description
1 polymer ?
#
loop_
_entity_poly.entity_id
_entity_poly.type
_entity_poly.pdbx_seq_one_letter_code
_entity_poly.pdbx_strand_id
1 'polypeptide(L)'
;YGTDCALHVAVRLLAALARTPLADFCASLPRTVVTPDLRLPCPDADKARILDAVAESLGDAPVDRTDGLRVARPGGWWLLRASG
;
A
#
# COMPACT_ATOMS: atom_id res chain seq x y z
N TYR A 1 0.19 2.58 -19.73
CA TYR A 1 0.54 3.89 -19.17
C TYR A 1 1.36 3.67 -17.89
N GLY A 2 2.62 4.01 -17.94
CA GLY A 2 3.58 3.60 -16.90
C GLY A 2 3.76 4.59 -15.76
N THR A 3 2.92 5.63 -15.64
CA THR A 3 3.03 6.65 -14.62
C THR A 3 1.74 6.78 -13.82
N ASP A 4 1.86 7.31 -12.62
CA ASP A 4 0.72 7.63 -11.77
C ASP A 4 -0.04 8.82 -12.37
N CYS A 5 -1.24 8.57 -12.90
CA CYS A 5 -2.05 9.60 -13.54
C CYS A 5 -3.52 9.41 -13.20
N ALA A 6 -4.02 10.22 -12.27
CA ALA A 6 -5.40 10.15 -11.82
C ALA A 6 -6.41 10.41 -12.95
N LEU A 7 -6.10 11.32 -13.86
CA LEU A 7 -6.98 11.62 -14.99
C LEU A 7 -7.12 10.43 -15.92
N HIS A 8 -6.02 9.75 -16.24
CA HIS A 8 -6.05 8.55 -17.07
C HIS A 8 -6.88 7.43 -16.41
N VAL A 9 -6.67 7.22 -15.11
CA VAL A 9 -7.43 6.23 -14.34
C VAL A 9 -8.92 6.57 -14.32
N ALA A 10 -9.27 7.84 -14.14
CA ALA A 10 -10.67 8.28 -14.14
C ALA A 10 -11.36 8.00 -15.47
N VAL A 11 -10.68 8.29 -16.60
CA VAL A 11 -11.23 8.01 -17.93
C VAL A 11 -11.42 6.50 -18.13
N ARG A 12 -10.46 5.70 -17.72
CA ARG A 12 -10.57 4.23 -17.81
C ARG A 12 -11.70 3.69 -16.95
N LEU A 13 -11.89 4.24 -15.76
CA LEU A 13 -12.99 3.86 -14.87
C LEU A 13 -14.34 4.21 -15.49
N LEU A 14 -14.49 5.42 -16.02
CA LEU A 14 -15.73 5.81 -16.69
C LEU A 14 -16.05 4.91 -17.89
N ALA A 15 -15.05 4.51 -18.67
CA ALA A 15 -15.23 3.60 -19.77
C ALA A 15 -15.71 2.22 -19.29
N ALA A 16 -15.20 1.73 -18.17
CA ALA A 16 -15.65 0.47 -17.58
C ALA A 16 -17.10 0.58 -17.07
N LEU A 17 -17.45 1.68 -16.42
CA LEU A 17 -18.79 1.91 -15.87
C LEU A 17 -19.85 2.14 -16.95
N ALA A 18 -19.47 2.49 -18.17
CA ALA A 18 -20.39 2.57 -19.30
C ALA A 18 -21.00 1.21 -19.66
N ARG A 19 -20.36 0.12 -19.28
CA ARG A 19 -20.79 -1.25 -19.58
C ARG A 19 -21.33 -2.00 -18.36
N THR A 20 -20.89 -1.61 -17.15
CA THR A 20 -21.20 -2.33 -15.92
C THR A 20 -21.59 -1.34 -14.84
N PRO A 21 -22.75 -1.51 -14.17
CA PRO A 21 -23.09 -0.67 -13.04
C PRO A 21 -22.01 -0.70 -11.96
N LEU A 22 -21.85 0.42 -11.26
CA LEU A 22 -20.80 0.55 -10.23
C LEU A 22 -20.87 -0.54 -9.16
N ALA A 23 -22.09 -0.88 -8.70
CA ALA A 23 -22.26 -1.92 -7.70
C ALA A 23 -21.76 -3.28 -8.19
N ASP A 24 -22.04 -3.63 -9.45
CA ASP A 24 -21.59 -4.89 -10.04
C ASP A 24 -20.08 -4.88 -10.25
N PHE A 25 -19.52 -3.74 -10.67
CA PHE A 25 -18.08 -3.57 -10.80
C PHE A 25 -17.37 -3.80 -9.49
N CYS A 26 -17.84 -3.17 -8.42
CA CYS A 26 -17.26 -3.33 -7.07
C CYS A 26 -17.39 -4.79 -6.58
N ALA A 27 -18.50 -5.45 -6.86
CA ALA A 27 -18.71 -6.84 -6.48
C ALA A 27 -17.77 -7.80 -7.22
N SER A 28 -17.30 -7.42 -8.41
CA SER A 28 -16.34 -8.22 -9.19
C SER A 28 -14.91 -8.16 -8.67
N LEU A 29 -14.59 -7.17 -7.84
CA LEU A 29 -13.24 -7.01 -7.31
C LEU A 29 -12.95 -8.06 -6.23
N PRO A 30 -11.68 -8.49 -6.09
CA PRO A 30 -11.31 -9.41 -5.02
C PRO A 30 -11.65 -8.82 -3.66
N ARG A 31 -12.14 -9.66 -2.77
CA ARG A 31 -12.38 -9.24 -1.38
C ARG A 31 -11.08 -9.29 -0.60
N THR A 32 -10.75 -8.19 0.05
CA THR A 32 -9.58 -8.08 0.91
C THR A 32 -9.98 -7.49 2.24
N VAL A 33 -9.19 -7.77 3.26
CA VAL A 33 -9.32 -7.13 4.58
C VAL A 33 -8.14 -6.19 4.74
N VAL A 34 -8.43 -4.91 5.02
CA VAL A 34 -7.41 -3.87 5.17
C VAL A 34 -7.65 -3.17 6.51
N THR A 35 -6.58 -3.02 7.29
CA THR A 35 -6.65 -2.19 8.49
C THR A 35 -6.59 -0.71 8.10
N PRO A 36 -7.16 0.19 8.91
CA PRO A 36 -6.91 1.62 8.73
C PRO A 36 -5.42 1.95 8.87
N ASP A 37 -5.01 3.10 8.34
CA ASP A 37 -3.68 3.60 8.58
C ASP A 37 -3.47 3.81 10.08
N LEU A 38 -2.42 3.21 10.60
CA LEU A 38 -2.02 3.39 11.99
C LEU A 38 -0.90 4.41 12.05
N ARG A 39 -1.10 5.50 12.76
CA ARG A 39 -0.11 6.57 12.88
C ARG A 39 0.46 6.58 14.29
N LEU A 40 1.78 6.48 14.38
CA LEU A 40 2.50 6.48 15.64
C LEU A 40 3.38 7.73 15.71
N PRO A 41 3.28 8.54 16.78
CA PRO A 41 4.16 9.68 16.97
C PRO A 41 5.62 9.24 17.06
N CYS A 42 6.48 9.92 16.30
CA CYS A 42 7.90 9.59 16.30
C CYS A 42 8.71 10.84 15.95
N PRO A 43 9.73 11.20 16.73
CA PRO A 43 10.63 12.29 16.38
C PRO A 43 11.33 12.02 15.05
N ASP A 44 11.48 13.04 14.20
CA ASP A 44 12.10 12.88 12.89
C ASP A 44 13.50 12.27 12.96
N ALA A 45 14.26 12.63 13.99
CA ALA A 45 15.61 12.11 14.18
C ALA A 45 15.67 10.59 14.42
N ASP A 46 14.57 9.99 14.86
CA ASP A 46 14.51 8.56 15.19
C ASP A 46 13.93 7.70 14.08
N LYS A 47 13.32 8.29 13.07
CA LYS A 47 12.57 7.55 12.04
C LYS A 47 13.44 6.53 11.31
N ALA A 48 14.59 6.94 10.82
CA ALA A 48 15.50 6.05 10.10
C ALA A 48 15.99 4.90 10.99
N ARG A 49 16.34 5.21 12.24
CA ARG A 49 16.80 4.22 13.21
C ARG A 49 15.73 3.18 13.51
N ILE A 50 14.49 3.62 13.67
CA ILE A 50 13.37 2.71 13.93
C ILE A 50 13.10 1.81 12.74
N LEU A 51 13.11 2.36 11.53
CA LEU A 51 12.94 1.55 10.31
C LEU A 51 14.03 0.49 10.20
N ASP A 52 15.28 0.85 10.46
CA ASP A 52 16.39 -0.09 10.41
C ASP A 52 16.26 -1.18 11.49
N ALA A 53 15.85 -0.80 12.69
CA ALA A 53 15.63 -1.77 13.77
C ALA A 53 14.52 -2.77 13.43
N VAL A 54 13.43 -2.30 12.84
CA VAL A 54 12.35 -3.17 12.39
C VAL A 54 12.84 -4.11 11.27
N ALA A 55 13.59 -3.60 10.31
CA ALA A 55 14.15 -4.40 9.23
C ALA A 55 15.07 -5.51 9.78
N GLU A 56 15.91 -5.21 10.76
CA GLU A 56 16.77 -6.21 11.41
C GLU A 56 15.94 -7.28 12.13
N SER A 57 14.86 -6.90 12.78
CA SER A 57 14.00 -7.84 13.50
C SER A 57 13.30 -8.84 12.59
N LEU A 58 13.19 -8.53 11.31
CA LEU A 58 12.57 -9.42 10.32
C LEU A 58 13.51 -10.53 9.83
N GLY A 59 14.79 -10.43 10.15
CA GLY A 59 15.78 -11.43 9.76
C GLY A 59 15.88 -11.58 8.24
N ASP A 60 15.75 -12.81 7.75
CA ASP A 60 15.89 -13.12 6.32
C ASP A 60 14.60 -12.95 5.52
N ALA A 61 13.54 -12.42 6.13
CA ALA A 61 12.28 -12.19 5.41
C ALA A 61 12.49 -11.20 4.27
N PRO A 62 11.93 -11.46 3.08
CA PRO A 62 12.03 -10.53 1.96
C PRO A 62 11.36 -9.19 2.31
N VAL A 63 12.10 -8.10 2.13
CA VAL A 63 11.62 -6.74 2.41
C VAL A 63 11.91 -5.86 1.21
N ASP A 64 10.88 -5.17 0.71
CA ASP A 64 11.04 -4.13 -0.29
C ASP A 64 11.25 -2.79 0.43
N ARG A 65 12.38 -2.14 0.18
CA ARG A 65 12.75 -0.87 0.80
C ARG A 65 12.64 0.33 -0.15
N THR A 66 11.89 0.20 -1.22
CA THR A 66 11.70 1.29 -2.17
C THR A 66 11.06 2.52 -1.52
N ASP A 67 10.08 2.30 -0.65
CA ASP A 67 9.41 3.36 0.11
C ASP A 67 9.08 2.84 1.50
N GLY A 68 9.99 3.03 2.44
CA GLY A 68 9.89 2.44 3.77
C GLY A 68 10.17 0.93 3.75
N LEU A 69 9.39 0.18 4.49
CA LEU A 69 9.50 -1.28 4.57
C LEU A 69 8.19 -1.91 4.14
N ARG A 70 8.20 -2.59 3.01
CA ARG A 70 7.05 -3.38 2.57
C ARG A 70 7.37 -4.86 2.70
N VAL A 71 6.57 -5.55 3.48
CA VAL A 71 6.78 -6.97 3.76
C VAL A 71 5.56 -7.74 3.25
N ALA A 72 5.81 -8.67 2.31
CA ALA A 72 4.79 -9.57 1.81
C ALA A 72 4.96 -10.94 2.46
N ARG A 73 3.85 -11.52 2.88
CA ARG A 73 3.80 -12.86 3.46
C ARG A 73 2.64 -13.64 2.84
N PRO A 74 2.62 -14.96 2.97
CA PRO A 74 1.44 -15.71 2.56
C PRO A 74 0.18 -15.16 3.23
N GLY A 75 -0.80 -14.78 2.44
CA GLY A 75 -2.05 -14.25 2.94
C GLY A 75 -2.12 -12.75 3.16
N GLY A 76 -1.03 -12.01 2.98
CA GLY A 76 -1.11 -10.57 3.14
C GLY A 76 0.22 -9.84 3.07
N TRP A 77 0.16 -8.51 3.25
CA TRP A 77 1.34 -7.66 3.29
C TRP A 77 1.09 -6.47 4.21
N TRP A 78 2.16 -5.83 4.64
CA TRP A 78 2.09 -4.58 5.39
C TRP A 78 3.20 -3.64 4.96
N LEU A 79 3.00 -2.36 5.24
CA LEU A 79 3.95 -1.30 4.92
C LEU A 79 4.18 -0.44 6.17
N LEU A 80 5.42 -0.19 6.49
CA LEU A 80 5.84 0.76 7.51
C LEU A 80 6.63 1.87 6.84
N ARG A 81 6.16 3.10 6.96
CA ARG A 81 6.75 4.25 6.29
C ARG A 81 6.85 5.45 7.22
N ALA A 82 7.99 6.13 7.17
CA ALA A 82 8.13 7.43 7.81
C ALA A 82 7.42 8.48 6.97
N SER A 83 6.55 9.26 7.59
CA SER A 83 5.91 10.41 6.94
C SER A 83 6.30 11.70 7.66
N GLY A 84 6.58 12.70 6.87
CA GLY A 84 6.98 14.00 7.39
C GLY A 84 5.82 14.88 7.78
#